data_338c41e0fb6b0f3d35685acf3d086f9d
#
_entry.id   338c41e0fb6b0f3d35685acf3d086f9d
#
_cell.length_a   1.000
_cell.length_b   1.000
_cell.length_c   1.000
_cell.angle_alpha   90.00
_cell.angle_beta   90.00
_cell.angle_gamma   90.00
#
_symmetry.space_group_name_H-M   'P 1'
#
loop_
_entity.id
_entity.type
_entity.pdbx_description
1 polymer ?
#
loop_
_entity_poly.entity_id
_entity_poly.type
_entity_poly.pdbx_seq_one_letter_code
_entity_poly.pdbx_strand_id
1 'polypeptide(L)'
;MKVCFETFGCRLNKAEALQMEADYLAKGWERTERHADADLFVVRGCSVTARAQNECRKLIDHLRHKYPRAQLRICGCIDKKSLKVSTPQALKPANSQTLKLSNSQTVPTRTARAYLKVQDGCAGSCTFCIVPKFRGKSRSEDFTSLLDRARQFIDAGYHEIVVTGCNLSLYASQDKRLPDLISALAGLDAGCRIRLGSVEPGACALETIQAMSEHANVCRFLHLTAQSGSDRILKAMKRPYSAKKIEQSVLLAAKLMPGLGLGCDLMTGFPGETNLDHTATCGLLKRLPFNLAHIFPFSERPGTPAATFGGSVGKDVRSVRAHELSSLIHAKRHAFAKSFLGTTVEVLVEDEKSGRGWTGEYLACKPILGTFTRKSLVRMTVTKIESDTLLGRPCK
;
A
#
# COMPACT_ATOMS: atom_id res chain seq x y z
N MET A 1 -8.38 -0.84 -30.83
CA MET A 1 -8.88 -1.78 -29.80
C MET A 1 -8.91 -1.07 -28.46
N LYS A 2 -9.93 -1.34 -27.64
CA LYS A 2 -10.13 -0.67 -26.35
C LYS A 2 -9.87 -1.64 -25.19
N VAL A 3 -9.11 -1.21 -24.18
CA VAL A 3 -8.76 -1.98 -22.98
C VAL A 3 -9.36 -1.35 -21.73
N CYS A 4 -9.97 -2.17 -20.88
CA CYS A 4 -10.49 -1.79 -19.57
C CYS A 4 -9.69 -2.46 -18.46
N PHE A 5 -9.27 -1.67 -17.46
CA PHE A 5 -8.48 -2.15 -16.31
C PHE A 5 -9.32 -2.17 -15.04
N GLU A 6 -9.36 -3.33 -14.40
CA GLU A 6 -9.97 -3.55 -13.09
C GLU A 6 -8.89 -4.01 -12.10
N THR A 7 -8.73 -3.28 -11.00
CA THR A 7 -7.63 -3.53 -10.06
C THR A 7 -8.13 -3.67 -8.63
N PHE A 8 -7.85 -4.83 -8.05
CA PHE A 8 -8.13 -5.14 -6.64
C PHE A 8 -6.84 -5.15 -5.82
N GLY A 9 -6.99 -4.86 -4.53
CA GLY A 9 -5.94 -5.06 -3.54
C GLY A 9 -5.04 -3.85 -3.30
N CYS A 10 -3.73 -4.07 -3.23
CA CYS A 10 -2.77 -3.14 -2.67
C CYS A 10 -2.15 -2.17 -3.68
N ARG A 11 -1.32 -1.24 -3.16
CA ARG A 11 -0.55 -0.27 -3.97
C ARG A 11 0.35 -0.95 -5.01
N LEU A 12 0.89 -2.14 -4.71
CA LEU A 12 1.70 -2.91 -5.66
C LEU A 12 0.89 -3.36 -6.88
N ASN A 13 -0.33 -3.90 -6.67
CA ASN A 13 -1.23 -4.22 -7.78
C ASN A 13 -1.57 -2.97 -8.61
N LYS A 14 -1.76 -1.82 -7.94
CA LYS A 14 -2.02 -0.55 -8.63
C LYS A 14 -0.81 -0.10 -9.47
N ALA A 15 0.40 -0.16 -8.91
CA ALA A 15 1.63 0.15 -9.64
C ALA A 15 1.77 -0.69 -10.92
N GLU A 16 1.55 -2.00 -10.80
CA GLU A 16 1.65 -2.92 -11.92
C GLU A 16 0.51 -2.74 -12.94
N ALA A 17 -0.71 -2.39 -12.50
CA ALA A 17 -1.82 -2.08 -13.39
C ALA A 17 -1.52 -0.84 -14.24
N LEU A 18 -1.01 0.23 -13.62
CA LEU A 18 -0.64 1.46 -14.31
C LEU A 18 0.47 1.23 -15.32
N GLN A 19 1.47 0.40 -14.99
CA GLN A 19 2.52 0.05 -15.93
C GLN A 19 1.97 -0.74 -17.12
N MET A 20 1.12 -1.73 -16.87
CA MET A 20 0.47 -2.47 -17.96
C MET A 20 -0.40 -1.57 -18.82
N GLU A 21 -1.10 -0.61 -18.22
CA GLU A 21 -1.90 0.38 -18.95
C GLU A 21 -1.00 1.18 -19.91
N ALA A 22 0.13 1.70 -19.43
CA ALA A 22 1.09 2.42 -20.25
C ALA A 22 1.63 1.54 -21.41
N ASP A 23 1.92 0.26 -21.16
CA ASP A 23 2.39 -0.68 -22.17
C ASP A 23 1.34 -0.96 -23.25
N TYR A 24 0.04 -1.01 -22.91
CA TYR A 24 -1.04 -1.17 -23.88
C TYR A 24 -1.24 0.09 -24.71
N LEU A 25 -1.22 1.28 -24.07
CA LEU A 25 -1.34 2.56 -24.77
C LEU A 25 -0.18 2.77 -25.76
N ALA A 26 1.05 2.43 -25.39
CA ALA A 26 2.22 2.47 -26.27
C ALA A 26 2.10 1.54 -27.49
N LYS A 27 1.26 0.50 -27.39
CA LYS A 27 0.96 -0.43 -28.51
C LYS A 27 -0.27 0.00 -29.33
N GLY A 28 -0.76 1.22 -29.14
CA GLY A 28 -1.90 1.76 -29.88
C GLY A 28 -3.27 1.30 -29.40
N TRP A 29 -3.37 0.76 -28.19
CA TRP A 29 -4.66 0.50 -27.55
C TRP A 29 -5.22 1.80 -26.97
N GLU A 30 -6.55 1.95 -27.01
CA GLU A 30 -7.26 3.02 -26.33
C GLU A 30 -7.82 2.50 -25.00
N ARG A 31 -7.72 3.30 -23.94
CA ARG A 31 -8.34 2.96 -22.67
C ARG A 31 -9.83 3.32 -22.67
N THR A 32 -10.61 2.45 -22.07
CA THR A 32 -12.03 2.73 -21.78
C THR A 32 -12.36 2.45 -20.30
N GLU A 33 -13.29 3.23 -19.74
CA GLU A 33 -13.93 2.96 -18.44
C GLU A 33 -15.31 2.31 -18.60
N ARG A 34 -15.82 2.31 -19.82
CA ARG A 34 -17.11 1.70 -20.14
C ARG A 34 -16.90 0.24 -20.53
N HIS A 35 -17.40 -0.67 -19.70
CA HIS A 35 -17.29 -2.10 -19.96
C HIS A 35 -17.87 -2.52 -21.31
N ALA A 36 -18.95 -1.85 -21.75
CA ALA A 36 -19.59 -2.15 -23.03
C ALA A 36 -18.71 -1.90 -24.26
N ASP A 37 -17.71 -1.03 -24.11
CA ASP A 37 -16.82 -0.63 -25.22
C ASP A 37 -15.49 -1.41 -25.21
N ALA A 38 -15.27 -2.30 -24.24
CA ALA A 38 -14.00 -2.97 -24.06
C ALA A 38 -13.85 -4.19 -24.97
N ASP A 39 -12.77 -4.24 -25.73
CA ASP A 39 -12.32 -5.44 -26.45
C ASP A 39 -11.53 -6.40 -25.55
N LEU A 40 -10.87 -5.83 -24.49
CA LEU A 40 -10.07 -6.56 -23.53
C LEU A 40 -10.31 -6.03 -22.12
N PHE A 41 -10.57 -6.94 -21.19
CA PHE A 41 -10.52 -6.68 -19.75
C PHE A 41 -9.21 -7.19 -19.16
N VAL A 42 -8.49 -6.32 -18.45
CA VAL A 42 -7.32 -6.69 -17.65
C VAL A 42 -7.69 -6.61 -16.18
N VAL A 43 -7.94 -7.76 -15.55
CA VAL A 43 -8.32 -7.84 -14.14
C VAL A 43 -7.10 -8.20 -13.30
N ARG A 44 -6.65 -7.28 -12.46
CA ARG A 44 -5.60 -7.54 -11.46
C ARG A 44 -6.23 -7.92 -10.13
N GLY A 45 -6.22 -9.22 -9.85
CA GLY A 45 -6.88 -9.78 -8.69
C GLY A 45 -6.04 -9.76 -7.41
N CYS A 46 -6.72 -9.94 -6.28
CA CYS A 46 -6.13 -10.09 -4.97
C CYS A 46 -6.77 -11.28 -4.23
N SER A 47 -5.95 -12.19 -3.71
CA SER A 47 -6.38 -13.32 -2.87
C SER A 47 -5.76 -13.28 -1.47
N VAL A 48 -5.27 -12.12 -1.04
CA VAL A 48 -4.68 -11.96 0.30
C VAL A 48 -5.75 -12.13 1.39
N THR A 49 -6.99 -11.69 1.12
CA THR A 49 -8.15 -11.94 1.98
C THR A 49 -9.25 -12.68 1.22
N ALA A 50 -10.11 -13.43 1.94
CA ALA A 50 -11.27 -14.11 1.34
C ALA A 50 -12.23 -13.10 0.70
N ARG A 51 -12.43 -11.94 1.30
CA ARG A 51 -13.27 -10.85 0.78
C ARG A 51 -12.76 -10.37 -0.58
N ALA A 52 -11.49 -9.99 -0.68
CA ALA A 52 -10.90 -9.51 -1.93
C ALA A 52 -10.94 -10.57 -3.04
N GLN A 53 -10.71 -11.84 -2.68
CA GLN A 53 -10.83 -12.96 -3.62
C GLN A 53 -12.26 -13.12 -4.14
N ASN A 54 -13.26 -13.04 -3.25
CA ASN A 54 -14.67 -13.19 -3.62
C ASN A 54 -15.16 -12.01 -4.49
N GLU A 55 -14.79 -10.79 -4.16
CA GLU A 55 -15.11 -9.61 -4.97
C GLU A 55 -14.50 -9.72 -6.37
N CYS A 56 -13.25 -10.12 -6.48
CA CYS A 56 -12.58 -10.34 -7.76
C CYS A 56 -13.26 -11.45 -8.58
N ARG A 57 -13.63 -12.58 -7.96
CA ARG A 57 -14.34 -13.67 -8.62
C ARG A 57 -15.69 -13.22 -9.17
N LYS A 58 -16.49 -12.52 -8.35
CA LYS A 58 -17.80 -12.00 -8.78
C LYS A 58 -17.67 -11.08 -10.00
N LEU A 59 -16.67 -10.21 -10.02
CA LEU A 59 -16.43 -9.35 -11.19
C LEU A 59 -16.04 -10.18 -12.42
N ILE A 60 -15.12 -11.13 -12.29
CA ILE A 60 -14.68 -11.98 -13.39
C ILE A 60 -15.88 -12.75 -13.99
N ASP A 61 -16.71 -13.34 -13.13
CA ASP A 61 -17.92 -14.09 -13.57
C ASP A 61 -18.91 -13.15 -14.26
N HIS A 62 -19.13 -11.94 -13.74
CA HIS A 62 -19.99 -10.92 -14.35
C HIS A 62 -19.46 -10.50 -15.74
N LEU A 63 -18.17 -10.21 -15.86
CA LEU A 63 -17.58 -9.78 -17.14
C LEU A 63 -17.70 -10.86 -18.21
N ARG A 64 -17.49 -12.13 -17.86
CA ARG A 64 -17.63 -13.27 -18.78
C ARG A 64 -19.05 -13.46 -19.28
N HIS A 65 -20.01 -13.35 -18.35
CA HIS A 65 -21.42 -13.55 -18.69
C HIS A 65 -21.95 -12.40 -19.54
N LYS A 66 -21.63 -11.15 -19.17
CA LYS A 66 -22.22 -9.98 -19.80
C LYS A 66 -21.49 -9.56 -21.09
N TYR A 67 -20.19 -9.82 -21.21
CA TYR A 67 -19.36 -9.42 -22.35
C TYR A 67 -18.58 -10.60 -22.94
N PRO A 68 -19.27 -11.65 -23.46
CA PRO A 68 -18.63 -12.89 -23.89
C PRO A 68 -17.69 -12.75 -25.11
N ARG A 69 -17.80 -11.65 -25.85
CA ARG A 69 -16.94 -11.36 -27.00
C ARG A 69 -15.62 -10.67 -26.59
N ALA A 70 -15.58 -10.02 -25.45
CA ALA A 70 -14.38 -9.36 -24.96
C ALA A 70 -13.38 -10.37 -24.41
N GLN A 71 -12.10 -10.13 -24.68
CA GLN A 71 -11.02 -10.92 -24.10
C GLN A 71 -10.88 -10.62 -22.61
N LEU A 72 -10.43 -11.61 -21.82
CA LEU A 72 -10.21 -11.45 -20.38
C LEU A 72 -8.82 -11.92 -19.98
N ARG A 73 -8.00 -11.00 -19.50
CA ARG A 73 -6.66 -11.26 -18.94
C ARG A 73 -6.69 -11.12 -17.42
N ILE A 74 -6.39 -12.21 -16.70
CA ILE A 74 -6.36 -12.24 -15.24
C ILE A 74 -4.91 -12.32 -14.75
N CYS A 75 -4.50 -11.43 -13.85
CA CYS A 75 -3.15 -11.34 -13.29
C CYS A 75 -3.18 -10.84 -11.84
N GLY A 76 -2.01 -10.66 -11.21
CA GLY A 76 -1.88 -10.22 -9.82
C GLY A 76 -1.79 -11.38 -8.81
N CYS A 77 -2.03 -11.09 -7.55
CA CYS A 77 -2.01 -12.06 -6.44
C CYS A 77 -3.33 -12.85 -6.38
N ILE A 78 -3.58 -13.71 -7.36
CA ILE A 78 -4.85 -14.44 -7.45
C ILE A 78 -4.62 -15.92 -7.73
N ASP A 79 -5.40 -16.77 -7.07
CA ASP A 79 -5.44 -18.20 -7.36
C ASP A 79 -6.29 -18.47 -8.62
N LYS A 80 -5.60 -18.57 -9.75
CA LYS A 80 -6.26 -18.84 -11.04
C LYS A 80 -6.98 -20.21 -11.06
N LYS A 81 -6.49 -21.19 -10.29
CA LYS A 81 -7.11 -22.53 -10.22
C LYS A 81 -8.47 -22.48 -9.54
N SER A 82 -8.59 -21.67 -8.47
CA SER A 82 -9.85 -21.52 -7.74
C SER A 82 -10.95 -20.79 -8.54
N LEU A 83 -10.54 -20.06 -9.59
CA LEU A 83 -11.47 -19.31 -10.45
C LEU A 83 -12.13 -20.18 -11.53
N LYS A 84 -11.80 -21.50 -11.61
CA LYS A 84 -12.26 -22.39 -12.70
C LYS A 84 -12.15 -21.72 -14.08
N VAL A 85 -11.05 -20.98 -14.28
CA VAL A 85 -10.77 -20.30 -15.54
C VAL A 85 -10.31 -21.37 -16.51
N SER A 86 -11.22 -21.93 -17.29
CA SER A 86 -10.88 -22.55 -18.57
C SER A 86 -10.20 -21.46 -19.40
N THR A 87 -8.95 -21.63 -19.71
CA THR A 87 -8.20 -20.76 -20.62
C THR A 87 -8.92 -20.72 -21.95
N PRO A 88 -9.44 -19.57 -22.40
CA PRO A 88 -9.74 -19.43 -23.81
C PRO A 88 -8.41 -19.40 -24.56
N GLN A 89 -8.41 -19.98 -25.74
CA GLN A 89 -7.26 -20.11 -26.62
C GLN A 89 -6.40 -18.85 -26.72
N ALA A 90 -5.12 -19.04 -26.45
CA ALA A 90 -3.97 -18.41 -27.03
C ALA A 90 -3.87 -16.86 -27.09
N LEU A 91 -3.70 -16.22 -25.96
CA LEU A 91 -2.47 -15.45 -25.81
C LEU A 91 -1.57 -16.31 -24.93
N LYS A 92 -0.41 -16.77 -25.47
CA LYS A 92 0.60 -17.50 -24.69
C LYS A 92 0.69 -16.82 -23.32
N PRO A 93 0.70 -17.56 -22.19
CA PRO A 93 0.92 -16.94 -20.92
C PRO A 93 2.19 -16.11 -21.10
N ALA A 94 2.07 -14.79 -21.07
CA ALA A 94 3.23 -14.01 -20.74
C ALA A 94 3.62 -14.58 -19.39
N ASN A 95 4.68 -15.36 -19.43
CA ASN A 95 5.25 -16.08 -18.30
C ASN A 95 5.05 -15.22 -17.06
N SER A 96 4.77 -15.86 -15.92
CA SER A 96 4.93 -15.27 -14.57
C SER A 96 6.38 -14.83 -14.31
N GLN A 97 7.25 -15.01 -15.31
CA GLN A 97 8.47 -14.27 -15.45
C GLN A 97 8.08 -12.80 -15.47
N THR A 98 8.38 -12.12 -14.35
CA THR A 98 8.73 -10.71 -14.33
C THR A 98 8.36 -10.07 -15.66
N LEU A 99 7.24 -9.33 -15.74
CA LEU A 99 7.18 -8.26 -16.70
C LEU A 99 8.51 -7.54 -16.46
N LYS A 100 9.54 -7.85 -17.28
CA LYS A 100 10.64 -6.91 -17.44
C LYS A 100 9.88 -5.64 -17.65
N LEU A 101 9.97 -4.71 -16.72
CA LEU A 101 9.40 -3.40 -16.89
C LEU A 101 9.87 -3.01 -18.28
N SER A 102 8.95 -3.02 -19.24
CA SER A 102 9.35 -2.66 -20.60
C SER A 102 10.04 -1.32 -20.44
N ASN A 103 11.11 -1.06 -21.17
CA ASN A 103 11.72 0.25 -21.29
C ASN A 103 10.73 1.23 -21.97
N SER A 104 9.44 1.00 -21.79
CA SER A 104 8.37 1.88 -22.24
C SER A 104 8.54 3.22 -21.54
N GLN A 105 8.97 4.20 -22.32
CA GLN A 105 9.10 5.60 -21.91
C GLN A 105 7.75 6.23 -21.56
N THR A 106 6.66 5.48 -21.69
CA THR A 106 5.31 5.97 -21.44
C THR A 106 5.01 5.97 -19.95
N VAL A 107 4.92 7.15 -19.37
CA VAL A 107 4.56 7.36 -17.98
C VAL A 107 3.04 7.43 -17.86
N PRO A 108 2.40 6.64 -16.97
CA PRO A 108 0.96 6.74 -16.73
C PRO A 108 0.61 8.12 -16.18
N THR A 109 -0.31 8.86 -16.81
CA THR A 109 -0.65 10.24 -16.40
C THR A 109 -1.88 10.33 -15.51
N ARG A 110 -2.59 9.24 -15.30
CA ARG A 110 -3.94 9.19 -14.73
C ARG A 110 -4.02 9.42 -13.21
N THR A 111 -2.99 9.12 -12.46
CA THR A 111 -2.97 9.25 -11.00
C THR A 111 -2.24 10.51 -10.57
N ALA A 112 -2.62 11.07 -9.42
CA ALA A 112 -1.90 12.20 -8.85
C ALA A 112 -0.50 11.79 -8.33
N ARG A 113 -0.31 10.52 -8.01
CA ARG A 113 0.96 9.95 -7.53
C ARG A 113 1.54 9.00 -8.54
N ALA A 114 2.86 9.03 -8.69
CA ALA A 114 3.61 7.97 -9.36
C ALA A 114 3.83 6.80 -8.39
N TYR A 115 3.74 5.57 -8.90
CA TYR A 115 4.00 4.36 -8.09
C TYR A 115 5.25 3.67 -8.61
N LEU A 116 6.31 3.71 -7.82
CA LEU A 116 7.60 3.07 -8.11
C LEU A 116 7.64 1.70 -7.44
N LYS A 117 7.47 0.64 -8.23
CA LYS A 117 7.67 -0.73 -7.76
C LYS A 117 9.16 -1.00 -7.68
N VAL A 118 9.67 -1.25 -6.48
CA VAL A 118 11.09 -1.46 -6.24
C VAL A 118 11.43 -2.91 -5.89
N GLN A 119 10.42 -3.70 -5.46
CA GLN A 119 10.62 -5.05 -4.99
C GLN A 119 9.36 -5.90 -5.25
N ASP A 120 9.54 -7.18 -5.55
CA ASP A 120 8.46 -8.15 -5.75
C ASP A 120 8.77 -9.49 -5.08
N GLY A 121 7.73 -10.27 -4.81
CA GLY A 121 7.86 -11.51 -4.06
C GLY A 121 8.26 -11.30 -2.60
N CYS A 122 8.36 -12.37 -1.84
CA CYS A 122 8.78 -12.31 -0.43
C CYS A 122 9.44 -13.61 -0.01
N ALA A 123 10.60 -13.53 0.63
CA ALA A 123 11.29 -14.67 1.23
C ALA A 123 10.84 -14.94 2.68
N GLY A 124 9.87 -14.16 3.20
CA GLY A 124 9.34 -14.33 4.55
C GLY A 124 8.58 -15.65 4.72
N SER A 125 8.70 -16.25 5.90
CA SER A 125 8.05 -17.51 6.29
C SER A 125 6.79 -17.30 7.13
N CYS A 126 6.14 -16.12 7.05
CA CYS A 126 4.95 -15.79 7.84
C CYS A 126 3.87 -16.84 7.64
N THR A 127 3.41 -17.44 8.75
CA THR A 127 2.54 -18.62 8.73
C THR A 127 1.16 -18.37 8.11
N PHE A 128 0.71 -17.13 8.05
CA PHE A 128 -0.60 -16.73 7.51
C PHE A 128 -0.54 -16.22 6.06
N CYS A 129 0.66 -15.98 5.51
CA CYS A 129 0.81 -15.22 4.28
C CYS A 129 0.85 -16.10 3.03
N ILE A 130 -0.03 -15.78 2.08
CA ILE A 130 -0.12 -16.49 0.80
C ILE A 130 0.76 -15.86 -0.31
N VAL A 131 1.35 -14.68 -0.06
CA VAL A 131 2.11 -13.90 -1.06
C VAL A 131 3.27 -14.70 -1.66
N PRO A 132 4.11 -15.43 -0.90
CA PRO A 132 5.20 -16.21 -1.49
C PRO A 132 4.72 -17.25 -2.52
N LYS A 133 3.52 -17.82 -2.31
CA LYS A 133 2.93 -18.81 -3.25
C LYS A 133 2.56 -18.19 -4.60
N PHE A 134 2.12 -16.92 -4.62
CA PHE A 134 1.69 -16.26 -5.85
C PHE A 134 2.78 -15.43 -6.51
N ARG A 135 3.68 -14.82 -5.73
CA ARG A 135 4.70 -13.91 -6.23
C ARG A 135 6.12 -14.47 -6.19
N GLY A 136 6.31 -15.62 -5.55
CA GLY A 136 7.61 -16.30 -5.44
C GLY A 136 8.57 -15.63 -4.46
N LYS A 137 9.86 -15.92 -4.61
CA LYS A 137 10.95 -15.40 -3.78
C LYS A 137 11.12 -13.89 -3.98
N SER A 138 11.73 -13.22 -2.99
CA SER A 138 12.06 -11.80 -3.05
C SER A 138 12.97 -11.49 -4.25
N ARG A 139 12.62 -10.46 -5.01
CA ARG A 139 13.39 -9.90 -6.11
C ARG A 139 13.34 -8.39 -6.03
N SER A 140 14.50 -7.75 -6.07
CA SER A 140 14.62 -6.30 -6.11
C SER A 140 14.87 -5.83 -7.54
N GLU A 141 14.35 -4.67 -7.88
CA GLU A 141 14.69 -3.99 -9.12
C GLU A 141 16.06 -3.32 -8.98
N ASP A 142 16.75 -3.14 -10.11
CA ASP A 142 18.06 -2.52 -10.14
C ASP A 142 18.01 -1.06 -9.66
N PHE A 143 18.99 -0.68 -8.85
CA PHE A 143 19.04 0.64 -8.21
C PHE A 143 19.08 1.79 -9.22
N THR A 144 19.95 1.70 -10.23
CA THR A 144 20.12 2.74 -11.26
C THR A 144 18.86 2.88 -12.10
N SER A 145 18.30 1.74 -12.53
CA SER A 145 17.04 1.71 -13.29
C SER A 145 15.87 2.33 -12.53
N LEU A 146 15.83 2.20 -11.19
CA LEU A 146 14.82 2.84 -10.36
C LEU A 146 14.98 4.36 -10.32
N LEU A 147 16.21 4.87 -10.25
CA LEU A 147 16.47 6.30 -10.30
C LEU A 147 16.10 6.90 -11.66
N ASP A 148 16.44 6.23 -12.76
CA ASP A 148 16.07 6.68 -14.09
C ASP A 148 14.55 6.72 -14.27
N ARG A 149 13.85 5.74 -13.74
CA ARG A 149 12.39 5.74 -13.75
C ARG A 149 11.78 6.81 -12.87
N ALA A 150 12.39 7.11 -11.73
CA ALA A 150 11.95 8.20 -10.87
C ALA A 150 12.13 9.56 -11.56
N ARG A 151 13.24 9.78 -12.29
CA ARG A 151 13.43 10.98 -13.13
C ARG A 151 12.32 11.11 -14.18
N GLN A 152 12.00 10.03 -14.89
CA GLN A 152 10.89 10.03 -15.86
C GLN A 152 9.55 10.44 -15.23
N PHE A 153 9.28 10.04 -13.99
CA PHE A 153 8.08 10.48 -13.26
C PHE A 153 8.13 11.97 -12.94
N ILE A 154 9.28 12.47 -12.50
CA ILE A 154 9.48 13.90 -12.20
C ILE A 154 9.30 14.73 -13.48
N ASP A 155 9.94 14.34 -14.58
CA ASP A 155 9.83 14.99 -15.88
C ASP A 155 8.39 15.00 -16.44
N ALA A 156 7.60 13.98 -16.06
CA ALA A 156 6.16 13.91 -16.38
C ALA A 156 5.26 14.70 -15.41
N GLY A 157 5.85 15.56 -14.57
CA GLY A 157 5.15 16.47 -13.66
C GLY A 157 4.53 15.79 -12.44
N TYR A 158 5.11 14.69 -11.95
CA TYR A 158 4.70 14.11 -10.69
C TYR A 158 5.44 14.74 -9.51
N HIS A 159 4.68 15.20 -8.53
CA HIS A 159 5.21 15.77 -7.28
C HIS A 159 5.18 14.80 -6.10
N GLU A 160 4.79 13.56 -6.29
CA GLU A 160 4.91 12.51 -5.26
C GLU A 160 5.16 11.14 -5.91
N ILE A 161 6.24 10.48 -5.48
CA ILE A 161 6.59 9.11 -5.84
C ILE A 161 6.33 8.20 -4.64
N VAL A 162 5.51 7.16 -4.84
CA VAL A 162 5.20 6.15 -3.83
C VAL A 162 6.06 4.91 -4.07
N VAL A 163 7.03 4.68 -3.20
CA VAL A 163 7.87 3.48 -3.20
C VAL A 163 7.04 2.29 -2.70
N THR A 164 6.93 1.24 -3.50
CA THR A 164 6.09 0.07 -3.19
C THR A 164 6.74 -1.25 -3.53
N GLY A 165 6.40 -2.28 -2.77
CA GLY A 165 6.86 -3.65 -2.93
C GLY A 165 6.04 -4.63 -2.10
N CYS A 166 6.34 -5.92 -2.17
CA CYS A 166 5.75 -6.92 -1.29
C CYS A 166 6.26 -6.80 0.15
N ASN A 167 7.56 -6.55 0.28
CA ASN A 167 8.25 -6.30 1.55
C ASN A 167 9.45 -5.39 1.29
N LEU A 168 9.28 -4.10 1.53
CA LEU A 168 10.31 -3.10 1.27
C LEU A 168 11.59 -3.33 2.08
N SER A 169 11.47 -3.91 3.29
CA SER A 169 12.62 -4.22 4.14
C SER A 169 13.57 -5.25 3.53
N LEU A 170 13.12 -5.97 2.49
CA LEU A 170 13.93 -6.94 1.74
C LEU A 170 14.51 -6.36 0.45
N TYR A 171 14.37 -5.06 0.21
CA TYR A 171 15.00 -4.43 -0.93
C TYR A 171 16.52 -4.49 -0.80
N ALA A 172 17.17 -5.06 -1.80
CA ALA A 172 18.62 -5.12 -1.93
C ALA A 172 18.99 -5.17 -3.41
N SER A 173 19.82 -4.26 -3.87
CA SER A 173 20.35 -4.20 -5.24
C SER A 173 21.84 -3.85 -5.15
N GLN A 174 22.70 -4.80 -5.55
CA GLN A 174 24.13 -4.69 -5.33
C GLN A 174 24.43 -4.52 -3.83
N ASP A 175 25.13 -3.49 -3.43
CA ASP A 175 25.44 -3.08 -2.05
C ASP A 175 24.40 -2.13 -1.44
N LYS A 176 23.37 -1.72 -2.21
CA LYS A 176 22.36 -0.74 -1.83
C LYS A 176 21.14 -1.39 -1.21
N ARG A 177 20.63 -0.79 -0.14
CA ARG A 177 19.43 -1.21 0.58
C ARG A 177 18.36 -0.11 0.56
N LEU A 178 17.23 -0.35 1.23
CA LEU A 178 16.11 0.59 1.24
C LEU A 178 16.49 2.02 1.71
N PRO A 179 17.28 2.21 2.78
CA PRO A 179 17.72 3.55 3.19
C PRO A 179 18.47 4.30 2.09
N ASP A 180 19.41 3.62 1.41
CA ASP A 180 20.19 4.21 0.30
C ASP A 180 19.27 4.64 -0.85
N LEU A 181 18.28 3.81 -1.18
CA LEU A 181 17.32 4.13 -2.23
C LEU A 181 16.47 5.35 -1.87
N ILE A 182 16.04 5.46 -0.61
CA ILE A 182 15.25 6.61 -0.15
C ILE A 182 16.06 7.89 -0.28
N SER A 183 17.31 7.89 0.22
CA SER A 183 18.20 9.06 0.14
C SER A 183 18.49 9.45 -1.31
N ALA A 184 18.76 8.48 -2.17
CA ALA A 184 19.00 8.74 -3.59
C ALA A 184 17.76 9.30 -4.31
N LEU A 185 16.57 8.76 -4.03
CA LEU A 185 15.31 9.27 -4.61
C LEU A 185 15.00 10.68 -4.11
N ALA A 186 15.20 10.96 -2.82
CA ALA A 186 14.99 12.27 -2.23
C ALA A 186 15.95 13.33 -2.82
N GLY A 187 17.16 12.92 -3.19
CA GLY A 187 18.16 13.78 -3.81
C GLY A 187 17.91 14.12 -5.29
N LEU A 188 16.93 13.48 -5.95
CA LEU A 188 16.68 13.74 -7.37
C LEU A 188 16.02 15.11 -7.61
N ASP A 189 15.05 15.47 -6.79
CA ASP A 189 14.32 16.75 -6.87
C ASP A 189 13.67 17.07 -5.52
N ALA A 190 14.04 18.22 -4.95
CA ALA A 190 13.47 18.69 -3.69
C ALA A 190 11.96 19.01 -3.76
N GLY A 191 11.44 19.33 -4.96
CA GLY A 191 10.02 19.58 -5.21
C GLY A 191 9.17 18.31 -5.34
N CYS A 192 9.79 17.15 -5.42
CA CYS A 192 9.10 15.86 -5.50
C CYS A 192 9.16 15.11 -4.16
N ARG A 193 7.99 14.80 -3.58
CA ARG A 193 7.89 14.07 -2.32
C ARG A 193 8.09 12.57 -2.53
N ILE A 194 8.80 11.94 -1.61
CA ILE A 194 8.99 10.48 -1.58
C ILE A 194 8.13 9.89 -0.46
N ARG A 195 7.21 9.02 -0.80
CA ARG A 195 6.34 8.31 0.16
C ARG A 195 6.66 6.83 0.20
N LEU A 196 6.79 6.28 1.40
CA LEU A 196 7.06 4.86 1.56
C LEU A 196 5.77 4.03 1.68
N GLY A 197 5.84 2.80 1.21
CA GLY A 197 4.95 1.72 1.59
C GLY A 197 5.25 1.22 3.01
N SER A 198 4.71 0.02 3.34
CA SER A 198 4.90 -0.56 4.68
C SER A 198 6.30 -1.17 4.82
N VAL A 199 6.87 -1.00 6.02
CA VAL A 199 8.19 -1.51 6.42
C VAL A 199 8.02 -2.49 7.59
N GLU A 200 8.82 -3.54 7.65
CA GLU A 200 8.87 -4.44 8.82
C GLU A 200 9.66 -3.80 9.96
N PRO A 201 9.15 -3.90 11.22
CA PRO A 201 9.92 -3.49 12.40
C PRO A 201 11.26 -4.24 12.48
N GLY A 202 12.32 -3.56 12.92
CA GLY A 202 13.65 -4.16 13.07
C GLY A 202 14.77 -3.29 12.55
N ALA A 203 15.94 -3.86 12.25
CA ALA A 203 17.13 -3.11 11.86
C ALA A 203 16.89 -2.23 10.61
N CYS A 204 16.32 -2.80 9.55
CA CYS A 204 16.01 -2.04 8.33
C CYS A 204 15.05 -0.88 8.61
N ALA A 205 14.08 -1.03 9.52
CA ALA A 205 13.19 0.06 9.89
C ALA A 205 13.95 1.20 10.59
N LEU A 206 14.88 0.90 11.49
CA LEU A 206 15.66 1.92 12.20
C LEU A 206 16.52 2.73 11.25
N GLU A 207 17.24 2.08 10.33
CA GLU A 207 18.04 2.74 9.30
C GLU A 207 17.16 3.55 8.31
N THR A 208 16.00 3.01 7.94
CA THR A 208 15.03 3.70 7.09
C THR A 208 14.48 4.95 7.75
N ILE A 209 14.16 4.90 9.05
CA ILE A 209 13.69 6.05 9.83
C ILE A 209 14.76 7.13 9.89
N GLN A 210 16.04 6.75 10.05
CA GLN A 210 17.16 7.68 10.01
C GLN A 210 17.22 8.40 8.65
N ALA A 211 17.24 7.64 7.55
CA ALA A 211 17.25 8.20 6.20
C ALA A 211 16.02 9.11 5.92
N MET A 212 14.83 8.73 6.39
CA MET A 212 13.63 9.56 6.27
C MET A 212 13.80 10.91 6.99
N SER A 213 14.45 10.93 8.16
CA SER A 213 14.61 12.14 8.96
C SER A 213 15.61 13.14 8.38
N GLU A 214 16.49 12.68 7.51
CA GLU A 214 17.54 13.48 6.86
C GLU A 214 17.06 14.28 5.64
N HIS A 215 15.86 13.93 5.10
CA HIS A 215 15.33 14.52 3.88
C HIS A 215 13.96 15.16 4.09
N ALA A 216 13.87 16.48 3.90
CA ALA A 216 12.64 17.25 4.10
C ALA A 216 11.50 16.86 3.14
N ASN A 217 11.84 16.40 1.92
CA ASN A 217 10.89 15.95 0.91
C ASN A 217 10.48 14.46 1.05
N VAL A 218 10.98 13.74 2.04
CA VAL A 218 10.42 12.43 2.39
C VAL A 218 9.16 12.65 3.25
N CYS A 219 8.03 12.10 2.77
CA CYS A 219 6.75 12.24 3.46
C CYS A 219 6.85 11.79 4.92
N ARG A 220 6.38 12.62 5.84
CA ARG A 220 6.39 12.35 7.29
C ARG A 220 5.30 11.35 7.68
N PHE A 221 5.38 10.16 7.10
CA PHE A 221 4.48 9.05 7.37
C PHE A 221 5.23 7.72 7.31
N LEU A 222 5.22 6.98 8.40
CA LEU A 222 5.77 5.64 8.50
C LEU A 222 4.64 4.62 8.77
N HIS A 223 4.59 3.54 7.98
CA HIS A 223 3.65 2.44 8.19
C HIS A 223 4.41 1.15 8.53
N LEU A 224 4.14 0.56 9.69
CA LEU A 224 4.80 -0.66 10.17
C LEU A 224 3.86 -1.86 10.11
N THR A 225 4.37 -3.00 9.63
CA THR A 225 3.62 -4.26 9.64
C THR A 225 3.69 -4.91 11.02
N ALA A 226 3.08 -4.30 12.04
CA ALA A 226 3.19 -4.70 13.44
C ALA A 226 2.52 -6.06 13.74
N GLN A 227 1.38 -6.35 13.13
CA GLN A 227 0.58 -7.57 13.20
C GLN A 227 -0.04 -7.88 14.58
N SER A 228 0.72 -7.83 15.68
CA SER A 228 0.25 -8.09 17.06
C SER A 228 1.14 -7.38 18.08
N GLY A 229 0.59 -7.08 19.24
CA GLY A 229 1.33 -6.63 20.42
C GLY A 229 1.80 -7.76 21.34
N SER A 230 1.47 -9.01 21.01
CA SER A 230 1.86 -10.21 21.78
C SER A 230 3.05 -10.93 21.13
N ASP A 231 4.17 -11.06 21.85
CA ASP A 231 5.34 -11.79 21.36
C ASP A 231 5.03 -13.27 21.09
N ARG A 232 4.12 -13.88 21.87
CA ARG A 232 3.66 -15.24 21.65
C ARG A 232 3.00 -15.40 20.28
N ILE A 233 2.12 -14.47 19.92
CA ILE A 233 1.43 -14.45 18.63
C ILE A 233 2.39 -14.09 17.50
N LEU A 234 3.27 -13.11 17.67
CA LEU A 234 4.31 -12.77 16.70
C LEU A 234 5.20 -13.98 16.38
N LYS A 235 5.60 -14.75 17.41
CA LYS A 235 6.36 -15.99 17.23
C LYS A 235 5.56 -17.05 16.47
N ALA A 236 4.27 -17.25 16.79
CA ALA A 236 3.40 -18.18 16.09
C ALA A 236 3.17 -17.75 14.61
N MET A 237 3.13 -16.46 14.34
CA MET A 237 3.11 -15.88 13.00
C MET A 237 4.45 -16.01 12.26
N LYS A 238 5.53 -16.46 12.91
CA LYS A 238 6.92 -16.44 12.42
C LYS A 238 7.37 -15.03 12.00
N ARG A 239 7.05 -14.02 12.82
CA ARG A 239 7.58 -12.66 12.57
C ARG A 239 9.02 -12.57 13.09
N PRO A 240 9.94 -11.89 12.34
CA PRO A 240 11.34 -11.75 12.72
C PRO A 240 11.60 -10.67 13.78
N TYR A 241 10.55 -10.16 14.43
CA TYR A 241 10.61 -9.09 15.43
C TYR A 241 9.64 -9.36 16.60
N SER A 242 9.88 -8.67 17.71
CA SER A 242 9.07 -8.67 18.92
C SER A 242 8.29 -7.35 19.07
N ALA A 243 7.36 -7.28 20.02
CA ALA A 243 6.66 -6.05 20.40
C ALA A 243 7.64 -4.94 20.82
N LYS A 244 8.74 -5.31 21.50
CA LYS A 244 9.82 -4.37 21.85
C LYS A 244 10.48 -3.73 20.61
N LYS A 245 10.68 -4.49 19.52
CA LYS A 245 11.22 -3.96 18.26
C LYS A 245 10.25 -3.02 17.57
N ILE A 246 8.94 -3.28 17.63
CA ILE A 246 7.89 -2.35 17.16
C ILE A 246 7.98 -1.04 17.94
N GLU A 247 8.03 -1.14 19.28
CA GLU A 247 8.13 0.03 20.17
C GLU A 247 9.39 0.86 19.89
N GLN A 248 10.54 0.23 19.76
CA GLN A 248 11.81 0.91 19.40
C GLN A 248 11.70 1.69 18.08
N SER A 249 11.13 1.07 17.04
CA SER A 249 10.95 1.72 15.74
C SER A 249 10.02 2.94 15.82
N VAL A 250 8.91 2.81 16.54
CA VAL A 250 7.93 3.89 16.72
C VAL A 250 8.51 5.05 17.52
N LEU A 251 9.18 4.78 18.64
CA LEU A 251 9.76 5.81 19.50
C LEU A 251 10.91 6.54 18.80
N LEU A 252 11.75 5.83 18.03
CA LEU A 252 12.79 6.46 17.22
C LEU A 252 12.16 7.38 16.16
N ALA A 253 11.15 6.92 15.44
CA ALA A 253 10.47 7.73 14.42
C ALA A 253 9.83 8.99 15.02
N ALA A 254 9.15 8.85 16.16
CA ALA A 254 8.53 9.98 16.87
C ALA A 254 9.56 10.99 17.39
N LYS A 255 10.74 10.50 17.82
CA LYS A 255 11.85 11.34 18.29
C LYS A 255 12.50 12.13 17.15
N LEU A 256 12.82 11.48 16.02
CA LEU A 256 13.53 12.09 14.91
C LEU A 256 12.59 12.95 14.03
N MET A 257 11.32 12.61 13.96
CA MET A 257 10.32 13.31 13.14
C MET A 257 9.08 13.68 13.97
N PRO A 258 9.15 14.67 14.86
CA PRO A 258 7.99 15.09 15.65
C PRO A 258 6.78 15.43 14.75
N GLY A 259 5.60 14.96 15.10
CA GLY A 259 4.38 15.18 14.32
C GLY A 259 4.22 14.30 13.07
N LEU A 260 5.06 13.24 12.88
CA LEU A 260 4.85 12.33 11.77
C LEU A 260 3.58 11.49 11.94
N GLY A 261 2.94 11.13 10.83
CA GLY A 261 1.91 10.10 10.80
C GLY A 261 2.51 8.71 11.05
N LEU A 262 1.92 7.95 11.98
CA LEU A 262 2.34 6.59 12.30
C LEU A 262 1.20 5.61 12.07
N GLY A 263 1.39 4.74 11.08
CA GLY A 263 0.43 3.69 10.74
C GLY A 263 0.93 2.29 11.10
N CYS A 264 0.00 1.35 11.28
CA CYS A 264 0.35 -0.06 11.41
C CYS A 264 -0.70 -0.99 10.81
N ASP A 265 -0.27 -2.22 10.51
CA ASP A 265 -1.16 -3.34 10.23
C ASP A 265 -1.31 -4.18 11.51
N LEU A 266 -2.54 -4.55 11.87
CA LEU A 266 -2.85 -5.41 13.01
C LEU A 266 -3.83 -6.52 12.59
N MET A 267 -3.61 -7.71 13.12
CA MET A 267 -4.47 -8.87 12.88
C MET A 267 -5.16 -9.29 14.18
N THR A 268 -6.48 -9.56 14.11
CA THR A 268 -7.25 -10.09 15.24
C THR A 268 -7.68 -11.53 14.99
N GLY A 269 -7.68 -12.34 16.06
CA GLY A 269 -8.16 -13.71 16.01
C GLY A 269 -7.26 -14.64 15.20
N PHE A 270 -5.94 -14.43 15.23
CA PHE A 270 -4.99 -15.42 14.77
C PHE A 270 -5.19 -16.73 15.56
N PRO A 271 -5.03 -17.95 14.96
CA PRO A 271 -5.22 -19.19 15.66
C PRO A 271 -4.44 -19.24 16.97
N GLY A 272 -5.14 -19.56 18.07
CA GLY A 272 -4.60 -19.59 19.42
C GLY A 272 -4.49 -18.23 20.12
N GLU A 273 -4.93 -17.11 19.51
CA GLU A 273 -4.93 -15.81 20.18
C GLU A 273 -5.89 -15.79 21.38
N THR A 274 -5.37 -15.56 22.58
CA THR A 274 -6.13 -15.44 23.83
C THR A 274 -6.57 -14.01 24.11
N ASN A 275 -7.37 -13.78 25.15
CA ASN A 275 -7.72 -12.44 25.62
C ASN A 275 -6.48 -11.67 26.14
N LEU A 276 -5.51 -12.35 26.74
CA LEU A 276 -4.25 -11.71 27.17
C LEU A 276 -3.45 -11.19 25.97
N ASP A 277 -3.39 -11.95 24.88
CA ASP A 277 -2.69 -11.52 23.67
C ASP A 277 -3.37 -10.31 23.01
N HIS A 278 -4.70 -10.32 22.97
CA HIS A 278 -5.48 -9.18 22.48
C HIS A 278 -5.28 -7.95 23.38
N THR A 279 -5.30 -8.12 24.70
CA THR A 279 -5.01 -7.05 25.67
C THR A 279 -3.61 -6.47 25.46
N ALA A 280 -2.60 -7.32 25.20
CA ALA A 280 -1.25 -6.86 24.88
C ALA A 280 -1.22 -5.99 23.59
N THR A 281 -2.01 -6.36 22.58
CA THR A 281 -2.15 -5.58 21.32
C THR A 281 -2.85 -4.24 21.56
N CYS A 282 -3.94 -4.22 22.35
CA CYS A 282 -4.58 -2.99 22.80
C CYS A 282 -3.62 -2.08 23.59
N GLY A 283 -2.83 -2.69 24.51
CA GLY A 283 -1.81 -2.00 25.29
C GLY A 283 -0.73 -1.35 24.42
N LEU A 284 -0.27 -2.06 23.37
CA LEU A 284 0.66 -1.49 22.40
C LEU A 284 0.10 -0.24 21.70
N LEU A 285 -1.15 -0.32 21.22
CA LEU A 285 -1.81 0.83 20.59
C LEU A 285 -2.03 2.00 21.56
N LYS A 286 -2.37 1.72 22.81
CA LYS A 286 -2.59 2.78 23.81
C LYS A 286 -1.29 3.54 24.12
N ARG A 287 -0.18 2.82 24.32
CA ARG A 287 1.11 3.42 24.70
C ARG A 287 1.82 4.14 23.56
N LEU A 288 1.76 3.61 22.34
CA LEU A 288 2.52 4.15 21.22
C LEU A 288 1.71 5.18 20.42
N PRO A 289 2.35 6.19 19.81
CA PRO A 289 1.68 7.29 19.11
C PRO A 289 1.17 6.89 17.70
N PHE A 290 0.68 5.66 17.52
CA PHE A 290 -0.01 5.29 16.30
C PHE A 290 -1.27 6.13 16.12
N ASN A 291 -1.49 6.63 14.92
CA ASN A 291 -2.66 7.41 14.53
C ASN A 291 -3.37 6.84 13.30
N LEU A 292 -2.93 5.71 12.79
CA LEU A 292 -3.59 4.94 11.75
C LEU A 292 -3.35 3.45 12.00
N ALA A 293 -4.38 2.61 11.83
CA ALA A 293 -4.20 1.17 11.78
C ALA A 293 -5.11 0.54 10.71
N HIS A 294 -4.56 -0.39 9.95
CA HIS A 294 -5.34 -1.32 9.17
C HIS A 294 -5.55 -2.58 10.01
N ILE A 295 -6.79 -2.86 10.38
CA ILE A 295 -7.15 -3.95 11.26
C ILE A 295 -7.82 -5.03 10.44
N PHE A 296 -7.23 -6.23 10.47
CA PHE A 296 -7.68 -7.38 9.70
C PHE A 296 -8.08 -8.53 10.63
N PRO A 297 -9.34 -8.96 10.62
CA PRO A 297 -9.68 -10.27 11.17
C PRO A 297 -8.91 -11.35 10.40
N PHE A 298 -8.34 -12.32 11.13
CA PHE A 298 -7.64 -13.45 10.51
C PHE A 298 -8.53 -14.12 9.46
N SER A 299 -7.98 -14.32 8.30
CA SER A 299 -8.64 -14.97 7.16
C SER A 299 -7.84 -16.19 6.74
N GLU A 300 -8.39 -17.37 6.97
CA GLU A 300 -7.76 -18.62 6.57
C GLU A 300 -7.48 -18.65 5.08
N ARG A 301 -6.24 -18.98 4.73
CA ARG A 301 -5.82 -19.11 3.33
C ARG A 301 -5.34 -20.53 3.07
N PRO A 302 -6.02 -21.30 2.20
CA PRO A 302 -5.62 -22.67 1.88
C PRO A 302 -4.15 -22.73 1.40
N GLY A 303 -3.39 -23.63 2.03
CA GLY A 303 -1.97 -23.82 1.73
C GLY A 303 -1.03 -22.88 2.48
N THR A 304 -1.53 -22.15 3.50
CA THR A 304 -0.68 -21.50 4.51
C THR A 304 -0.64 -22.33 5.79
N PRO A 305 0.50 -22.36 6.53
CA PRO A 305 0.58 -23.12 7.78
C PRO A 305 -0.51 -22.75 8.79
N ALA A 306 -0.82 -21.48 8.96
CA ALA A 306 -1.82 -21.02 9.92
C ALA A 306 -3.25 -21.52 9.62
N ALA A 307 -3.53 -21.96 8.41
CA ALA A 307 -4.84 -22.54 8.07
C ALA A 307 -5.09 -23.91 8.73
N THR A 308 -4.02 -24.58 9.20
CA THR A 308 -4.08 -25.88 9.86
C THR A 308 -3.80 -25.81 11.36
N PHE A 309 -3.58 -24.60 11.90
CA PHE A 309 -3.33 -24.45 13.33
C PHE A 309 -4.62 -24.69 14.13
N GLY A 310 -4.48 -25.38 15.26
CA GLY A 310 -5.54 -25.48 16.25
C GLY A 310 -5.85 -24.15 16.95
N GLY A 311 -6.90 -24.11 17.74
CA GLY A 311 -7.27 -22.92 18.52
C GLY A 311 -7.91 -21.81 17.65
N SER A 312 -8.75 -22.18 16.67
CA SER A 312 -9.48 -21.20 15.86
C SER A 312 -10.32 -20.28 16.75
N VAL A 313 -10.19 -18.98 16.54
CA VAL A 313 -10.97 -17.94 17.23
C VAL A 313 -12.28 -17.71 16.46
N GLY A 314 -13.41 -17.71 17.16
CA GLY A 314 -14.72 -17.49 16.53
C GLY A 314 -14.85 -16.16 15.80
N LYS A 315 -15.70 -16.11 14.76
CA LYS A 315 -15.89 -14.88 13.95
C LYS A 315 -16.36 -13.70 14.79
N ASP A 316 -17.25 -13.92 15.74
CA ASP A 316 -17.79 -12.86 16.58
C ASP A 316 -16.70 -12.27 17.47
N VAL A 317 -15.86 -13.12 18.06
CA VAL A 317 -14.71 -12.68 18.87
C VAL A 317 -13.73 -11.88 18.01
N ARG A 318 -13.42 -12.35 16.78
CA ARG A 318 -12.56 -11.60 15.84
C ARG A 318 -13.13 -10.22 15.53
N SER A 319 -14.45 -10.14 15.32
CA SER A 319 -15.16 -8.89 15.01
C SER A 319 -15.16 -7.93 16.20
N VAL A 320 -15.45 -8.42 17.42
CA VAL A 320 -15.40 -7.61 18.64
C VAL A 320 -14.00 -7.05 18.86
N ARG A 321 -12.95 -7.88 18.77
CA ARG A 321 -11.56 -7.44 18.89
C ARG A 321 -11.17 -6.42 17.83
N ALA A 322 -11.61 -6.63 16.58
CA ALA A 322 -11.34 -5.67 15.50
C ALA A 322 -12.03 -4.33 15.75
N HIS A 323 -13.25 -4.35 16.26
CA HIS A 323 -13.99 -3.14 16.61
C HIS A 323 -13.32 -2.36 17.75
N GLU A 324 -12.86 -3.06 18.80
CA GLU A 324 -12.15 -2.44 19.92
C GLU A 324 -10.87 -1.74 19.46
N LEU A 325 -10.03 -2.40 18.66
CA LEU A 325 -8.83 -1.77 18.09
C LEU A 325 -9.18 -0.58 17.17
N SER A 326 -10.26 -0.70 16.39
CA SER A 326 -10.72 0.38 15.49
C SER A 326 -11.18 1.61 16.28
N SER A 327 -11.88 1.40 17.39
CA SER A 327 -12.32 2.50 18.27
C SER A 327 -11.14 3.23 18.91
N LEU A 328 -10.13 2.47 19.38
CA LEU A 328 -8.89 3.03 19.93
C LEU A 328 -8.15 3.88 18.89
N ILE A 329 -7.96 3.36 17.68
CA ILE A 329 -7.21 4.09 16.67
C ILE A 329 -7.99 5.29 16.12
N HIS A 330 -9.31 5.21 16.03
CA HIS A 330 -10.14 6.32 15.58
C HIS A 330 -10.00 7.54 16.52
N ALA A 331 -10.06 7.33 17.84
CA ALA A 331 -9.85 8.40 18.82
C ALA A 331 -8.44 9.04 18.66
N LYS A 332 -7.39 8.22 18.47
CA LYS A 332 -6.02 8.70 18.26
C LYS A 332 -5.88 9.42 16.92
N ARG A 333 -6.54 8.95 15.86
CA ARG A 333 -6.57 9.60 14.55
C ARG A 333 -7.17 10.99 14.63
N HIS A 334 -8.31 11.11 15.33
CA HIS A 334 -8.97 12.40 15.54
C HIS A 334 -8.11 13.39 16.34
N ALA A 335 -7.48 12.93 17.42
CA ALA A 335 -6.54 13.74 18.19
C ALA A 335 -5.34 14.21 17.35
N PHE A 336 -4.80 13.30 16.52
CA PHE A 336 -3.72 13.62 15.59
C PHE A 336 -4.14 14.66 14.55
N ALA A 337 -5.33 14.52 13.95
CA ALA A 337 -5.84 15.53 13.03
C ALA A 337 -5.99 16.90 13.71
N LYS A 338 -6.50 16.94 14.96
CA LYS A 338 -6.64 18.16 15.74
C LYS A 338 -5.32 18.90 15.99
N SER A 339 -4.22 18.19 16.11
CA SER A 339 -2.90 18.84 16.31
C SER A 339 -2.44 19.69 15.13
N PHE A 340 -3.10 19.59 13.99
CA PHE A 340 -2.81 20.39 12.80
C PHE A 340 -3.63 21.69 12.70
N LEU A 341 -4.56 21.96 13.62
CA LEU A 341 -5.30 23.23 13.64
C LEU A 341 -4.35 24.42 13.74
N GLY A 342 -4.53 25.42 12.88
CA GLY A 342 -3.70 26.61 12.82
C GLY A 342 -2.34 26.40 12.12
N THR A 343 -1.97 25.16 11.77
CA THR A 343 -0.70 24.89 11.07
C THR A 343 -0.87 24.98 9.55
N THR A 344 0.26 25.15 8.85
CA THR A 344 0.32 25.05 7.39
C THR A 344 0.79 23.65 6.99
N VAL A 345 0.02 23.02 6.11
CA VAL A 345 0.30 21.70 5.54
C VAL A 345 0.46 21.79 4.04
N GLU A 346 1.27 20.88 3.48
CA GLU A 346 1.40 20.72 2.05
C GLU A 346 0.55 19.55 1.57
N VAL A 347 -0.35 19.80 0.62
CA VAL A 347 -1.36 18.86 0.15
C VAL A 347 -1.14 18.53 -1.32
N LEU A 348 -0.96 17.25 -1.64
CA LEU A 348 -1.02 16.78 -3.02
C LEU A 348 -2.49 16.60 -3.42
N VAL A 349 -2.94 17.36 -4.40
CA VAL A 349 -4.32 17.32 -4.90
C VAL A 349 -4.54 16.06 -5.74
N GLU A 350 -5.51 15.24 -5.36
CA GLU A 350 -5.90 14.02 -6.10
C GLU A 350 -7.20 14.17 -6.89
N ASP A 351 -8.13 14.92 -6.34
CA ASP A 351 -9.45 15.16 -6.94
C ASP A 351 -9.62 16.64 -7.27
N GLU A 352 -9.62 16.97 -8.55
CA GLU A 352 -9.78 18.36 -9.05
C GLU A 352 -11.13 18.96 -8.68
N LYS A 353 -12.20 18.15 -8.69
CA LYS A 353 -13.56 18.64 -8.45
C LYS A 353 -13.74 19.14 -7.02
N SER A 354 -13.18 18.42 -6.06
CA SER A 354 -13.30 18.78 -4.65
C SER A 354 -12.04 19.44 -4.09
N GLY A 355 -10.94 19.49 -4.82
CA GLY A 355 -9.62 19.90 -4.36
C GLY A 355 -9.03 18.98 -3.27
N ARG A 356 -9.68 17.83 -3.01
CA ARG A 356 -9.24 16.91 -1.98
C ARG A 356 -7.90 16.29 -2.32
N GLY A 357 -7.04 16.22 -1.31
CA GLY A 357 -5.72 15.60 -1.43
C GLY A 357 -5.22 15.03 -0.11
N TRP A 358 -3.92 14.80 -0.05
CA TRP A 358 -3.26 14.19 1.11
C TRP A 358 -2.01 14.96 1.51
N THR A 359 -1.84 15.12 2.82
CA THR A 359 -0.63 15.71 3.39
C THR A 359 0.53 14.70 3.41
N GLY A 360 1.73 15.16 3.72
CA GLY A 360 2.91 14.32 3.95
C GLY A 360 2.66 13.28 5.05
N GLU A 361 1.92 13.63 6.10
CA GLU A 361 1.58 12.82 7.28
C GLU A 361 0.42 11.85 7.05
N TYR A 362 -0.09 11.79 5.81
CA TYR A 362 -1.18 10.91 5.40
C TYR A 362 -2.53 11.29 6.03
N LEU A 363 -2.79 12.59 6.19
CA LEU A 363 -4.10 13.14 6.51
C LEU A 363 -4.79 13.61 5.23
N ALA A 364 -6.09 13.31 5.10
CA ALA A 364 -6.89 13.90 4.05
C ALA A 364 -7.04 15.40 4.31
N CYS A 365 -6.90 16.20 3.27
CA CYS A 365 -7.14 17.63 3.35
C CYS A 365 -8.02 18.08 2.18
N LYS A 366 -8.92 19.02 2.46
CA LYS A 366 -9.81 19.62 1.49
C LYS A 366 -9.75 21.14 1.60
N PRO A 367 -9.65 21.88 0.51
CA PRO A 367 -9.73 23.33 0.54
C PRO A 367 -11.15 23.79 0.86
N ILE A 368 -11.27 24.90 1.57
CA ILE A 368 -12.56 25.58 1.82
C ILE A 368 -12.98 26.39 0.59
N LEU A 369 -12.02 26.94 -0.12
CA LEU A 369 -12.21 27.76 -1.32
C LEU A 369 -11.11 27.47 -2.34
N GLY A 370 -11.41 27.70 -3.64
CA GLY A 370 -10.45 27.60 -4.74
C GLY A 370 -10.62 26.37 -5.62
N THR A 371 -10.04 26.45 -6.79
CA THR A 371 -9.93 25.37 -7.77
C THR A 371 -8.48 24.94 -7.86
N PHE A 372 -8.22 23.64 -8.00
CA PHE A 372 -6.87 23.09 -7.98
C PHE A 372 -6.71 22.03 -9.06
N THR A 373 -5.57 22.04 -9.69
CA THR A 373 -5.22 21.03 -10.69
C THR A 373 -4.73 19.73 -10.00
N ARG A 374 -5.14 18.60 -10.53
CA ARG A 374 -4.62 17.29 -10.09
C ARG A 374 -3.09 17.28 -10.19
N LYS A 375 -2.42 16.62 -9.26
CA LYS A 375 -0.98 16.52 -9.07
C LYS A 375 -0.33 17.77 -8.46
N SER A 376 -0.99 18.91 -8.37
CA SER A 376 -0.38 20.08 -7.74
C SER A 376 -0.13 19.84 -6.25
N LEU A 377 1.00 20.38 -5.77
CA LEU A 377 1.28 20.55 -4.35
C LEU A 377 0.81 21.93 -3.92
N VAL A 378 -0.07 21.97 -2.93
CA VAL A 378 -0.69 23.22 -2.46
C VAL A 378 -0.46 23.37 -0.96
N ARG A 379 0.05 24.51 -0.55
CA ARG A 379 0.16 24.86 0.88
C ARG A 379 -1.17 25.38 1.37
N MET A 380 -1.66 24.85 2.49
CA MET A 380 -2.94 25.21 3.08
C MET A 380 -2.79 25.42 4.58
N THR A 381 -3.33 26.52 5.11
CA THR A 381 -3.47 26.72 6.56
C THR A 381 -4.74 26.02 7.02
N VAL A 382 -4.60 25.06 7.94
CA VAL A 382 -5.72 24.26 8.48
C VAL A 382 -6.56 25.13 9.41
N THR A 383 -7.83 25.33 9.09
CA THR A 383 -8.73 26.19 9.88
C THR A 383 -9.84 25.43 10.58
N LYS A 384 -10.16 24.21 10.12
CA LYS A 384 -11.22 23.36 10.69
C LYS A 384 -10.92 21.89 10.46
N ILE A 385 -11.52 21.01 11.24
CA ILE A 385 -11.48 19.56 11.07
C ILE A 385 -12.89 19.02 11.05
N GLU A 386 -13.19 18.19 10.05
CA GLU A 386 -14.44 17.45 9.94
C GLU A 386 -14.14 15.94 9.92
N SER A 387 -14.58 15.25 10.96
CA SER A 387 -14.15 13.89 11.28
C SER A 387 -12.61 13.83 11.40
N ASP A 388 -11.90 13.25 10.42
CA ASP A 388 -10.44 13.20 10.37
C ASP A 388 -9.88 13.92 9.13
N THR A 389 -10.71 14.70 8.44
CA THR A 389 -10.32 15.50 7.28
C THR A 389 -10.00 16.91 7.69
N LEU A 390 -8.83 17.38 7.32
CA LEU A 390 -8.41 18.76 7.49
C LEU A 390 -9.15 19.65 6.48
N LEU A 391 -9.65 20.77 6.91
CA LEU A 391 -10.17 21.83 6.03
C LEU A 391 -9.22 23.01 6.10
N GLY A 392 -8.69 23.42 4.94
CA GLY A 392 -7.66 24.45 4.87
C GLY A 392 -8.01 25.58 3.90
N ARG A 393 -7.42 26.74 4.16
CA ARG A 393 -7.39 27.86 3.22
C ARG A 393 -6.03 27.83 2.51
N PRO A 394 -5.99 27.96 1.18
CA PRO A 394 -4.73 28.07 0.45
C PRO A 394 -3.90 29.24 0.99
N CYS A 395 -2.62 29.02 1.18
CA CYS A 395 -1.67 30.09 1.43
C CYS A 395 -1.45 30.89 0.13
N LYS A 396 -1.35 32.20 0.25
CA LYS A 396 -0.99 33.08 -0.87
C LYS A 396 0.45 32.83 -1.30
#